data_383688af5503edacb0f69feea2adaafe
#
_entry.id   383688af5503edacb0f69feea2adaafe
#
_cell.length_a   1.000
_cell.length_b   1.000
_cell.length_c   1.000
_cell.angle_alpha   90.00
_cell.angle_beta   90.00
_cell.angle_gamma   90.00
#
_symmetry.space_group_name_H-M   'P 1'
#
loop_
_entity.id
_entity.type
_entity.pdbx_description
1 polymer ?
#
loop_
_entity_poly.entity_id
_entity_poly.type
_entity_poly.pdbx_seq_one_letter_code
_entity_poly.pdbx_strand_id
1 'polypeptide(L)'
;MCKHNQIQTGIKSDVINEIIKLAKKFDVHKVILFGSRARGNFQEKSDIDLAVSGGEWGMFRLAVEEETSTLLKFDVVNLDKCASNELLAVIEREGIVLYEKIW
;
A
#
# COMPACT_ATOMS: atom_id res chain seq x y z
N MET A 1 -6.39 -11.05 -19.99
CA MET A 1 -6.08 -10.85 -19.43
C MET A 1 -5.58 -10.91 -18.70
N CYS A 2 -5.28 -10.93 -18.47
CA CYS A 2 -4.75 -10.94 -17.74
C CYS A 2 -4.32 -11.03 -16.92
N LYS A 3 -4.21 -11.19 -16.79
CA LYS A 3 -3.85 -11.21 -16.06
C LYS A 3 -3.41 -11.16 -15.20
N HIS A 4 -3.24 -11.11 -15.03
CA HIS A 4 -2.74 -11.10 -14.24
C HIS A 4 -2.63 -11.20 -13.21
N ASN A 5 -2.59 -11.01 -13.18
CA ASN A 5 -2.58 -11.09 -12.20
C ASN A 5 -2.65 -11.54 -11.12
N GLN A 6 -2.16 -11.65 -11.16
CA GLN A 6 -2.51 -12.72 -10.22
C GLN A 6 -1.51 -12.90 -9.09
N ILE A 7 -0.95 -11.82 -8.61
CA ILE A 7 -0.12 -11.84 -7.42
C ILE A 7 -1.04 -11.93 -6.23
N GLN A 8 -0.91 -13.02 -5.46
CA GLN A 8 -1.72 -13.20 -4.28
C GLN A 8 -1.05 -12.53 -3.10
N THR A 9 -1.67 -11.51 -2.61
CA THR A 9 -1.14 -10.71 -1.50
C THR A 9 -1.73 -11.13 -0.16
N GLY A 10 -2.76 -11.98 -0.18
CA GLY A 10 -3.49 -12.33 1.01
C GLY A 10 -4.38 -11.20 1.53
N ILE A 11 -4.46 -10.11 0.82
CA ILE A 11 -5.30 -8.97 1.19
C ILE A 11 -6.60 -9.07 0.38
N LYS A 12 -7.73 -9.04 1.09
CA LYS A 12 -9.02 -9.12 0.42
C LYS A 12 -9.24 -7.92 -0.49
N SER A 13 -9.92 -8.15 -1.61
CA SER A 13 -10.20 -7.07 -2.56
C SER A 13 -10.99 -5.92 -1.92
N ASP A 14 -11.86 -6.22 -0.96
CA ASP A 14 -12.59 -5.19 -0.23
C ASP A 14 -11.64 -4.25 0.50
N VAL A 15 -10.61 -4.80 1.13
CA VAL A 15 -9.63 -4.00 1.85
C VAL A 15 -8.83 -3.14 0.88
N ILE A 16 -8.43 -3.70 -0.26
CA ILE A 16 -7.71 -2.94 -1.28
C ILE A 16 -8.57 -1.78 -1.78
N ASN A 17 -9.85 -2.03 -2.01
CA ASN A 17 -10.77 -0.97 -2.45
C ASN A 17 -10.92 0.12 -1.39
N GLU A 18 -10.93 -0.27 -0.11
CA GLU A 18 -10.98 0.68 0.99
C GLU A 18 -9.72 1.56 1.02
N ILE A 19 -8.57 0.95 0.81
CA ILE A 19 -7.30 1.69 0.75
C ILE A 19 -7.34 2.71 -0.39
N ILE A 20 -7.82 2.30 -1.56
CA ILE A 20 -7.92 3.17 -2.72
C ILE A 20 -8.86 4.34 -2.46
N LYS A 21 -10.01 4.06 -1.84
CA LYS A 21 -10.97 5.10 -1.48
C LYS A 21 -10.35 6.14 -0.55
N LEU A 22 -9.61 5.67 0.45
CA LEU A 22 -8.96 6.56 1.39
C LEU A 22 -7.85 7.37 0.73
N ALA A 23 -7.12 6.77 -0.22
CA ALA A 23 -6.11 7.49 -0.98
C ALA A 23 -6.74 8.65 -1.74
N LYS A 24 -7.88 8.41 -2.36
CA LYS A 24 -8.61 9.48 -3.06
C LYS A 24 -9.10 10.55 -2.11
N LYS A 25 -9.62 10.14 -0.95
CA LYS A 25 -10.15 11.06 0.05
C LYS A 25 -9.09 12.03 0.55
N PHE A 26 -7.87 11.56 0.76
CA PHE A 26 -6.79 12.37 1.31
C PHE A 26 -5.81 12.86 0.25
N ASP A 27 -6.22 12.79 -1.01
CA ASP A 27 -5.46 13.31 -2.15
C ASP A 27 -4.06 12.70 -2.27
N VAL A 28 -3.92 11.45 -1.89
CA VAL A 28 -2.69 10.70 -2.05
C VAL A 28 -2.46 10.46 -3.54
N HIS A 29 -1.22 10.60 -3.98
CA HIS A 29 -0.88 10.48 -5.41
C HIS A 29 -0.55 9.06 -5.81
N LYS A 30 0.05 8.29 -4.92
CA LYS A 30 0.47 6.93 -5.24
C LYS A 30 0.53 6.08 -3.98
N VAL A 31 0.03 4.85 -4.08
CA VAL A 31 0.10 3.86 -3.01
C VAL A 31 0.71 2.59 -3.59
N ILE A 32 1.81 2.13 -3.00
CA ILE A 32 2.54 0.95 -3.45
C ILE A 32 2.59 -0.06 -2.31
N LEU A 33 2.16 -1.28 -2.58
CA LEU A 33 2.32 -2.38 -1.64
C LEU A 33 3.73 -2.94 -1.79
N PHE A 34 4.45 -3.11 -0.69
CA PHE A 34 5.77 -3.72 -0.73
C PHE A 34 5.89 -4.71 0.42
N GLY A 35 7.09 -5.26 0.62
CA GLY A 35 7.33 -6.21 1.70
C GLY A 35 6.84 -7.61 1.37
N SER A 36 6.61 -8.42 2.42
CA SER A 36 6.33 -9.85 2.23
C SER A 36 5.06 -10.12 1.43
N ARG A 37 4.03 -9.29 1.58
CA ARG A 37 2.79 -9.50 0.84
C ARG A 37 2.96 -9.21 -0.65
N ALA A 38 3.83 -8.27 -1.00
CA ALA A 38 4.15 -8.01 -2.40
C ALA A 38 4.98 -9.14 -3.00
N ARG A 39 5.91 -9.70 -2.21
CA ARG A 39 6.76 -10.80 -2.68
C ARG A 39 6.03 -12.14 -2.73
N GLY A 40 4.94 -12.28 -1.99
CA GLY A 40 4.19 -13.53 -1.94
C GLY A 40 4.67 -14.50 -0.86
N ASN A 41 5.61 -14.11 -0.02
CA ASN A 41 6.11 -14.97 1.06
C ASN A 41 5.62 -14.54 2.44
N PHE A 42 4.42 -13.98 2.48
CA PHE A 42 3.80 -13.51 3.71
C PHE A 42 3.18 -14.65 4.50
N GLN A 43 2.97 -14.40 5.78
CA GLN A 43 2.18 -15.25 6.65
C GLN A 43 0.81 -14.60 6.86
N GLU A 44 -0.11 -15.36 7.43
CA GLU A 44 -1.49 -14.91 7.63
C GLU A 44 -1.58 -13.56 8.33
N LYS A 45 -0.72 -13.34 9.33
CA LYS A 45 -0.74 -12.13 10.14
C LYS A 45 0.34 -11.12 9.77
N SER A 46 0.98 -11.29 8.63
CA SER A 46 1.99 -10.32 8.17
C SER A 46 1.38 -8.95 8.01
N ASP A 47 2.14 -7.92 8.39
CA ASP A 47 1.69 -6.54 8.24
C ASP A 47 1.50 -6.18 6.77
N ILE A 48 0.66 -5.19 6.53
CA ILE A 48 0.48 -4.62 5.20
C ILE A 48 1.41 -3.42 5.09
N ASP A 49 2.43 -3.53 4.25
CA ASP A 49 3.44 -2.48 4.07
C ASP A 49 3.09 -1.62 2.86
N LEU A 50 2.78 -0.36 3.11
CA LEU A 50 2.42 0.59 2.06
C LEU A 50 3.44 1.71 1.98
N ALA A 51 3.83 2.05 0.76
CA ALA A 51 4.66 3.22 0.49
C ALA A 51 3.77 4.25 -0.22
N VAL A 52 3.74 5.46 0.30
CA VAL A 52 2.76 6.47 -0.10
C VAL A 52 3.46 7.76 -0.49
N SER A 53 3.02 8.35 -1.58
CA SER A 53 3.55 9.61 -2.09
C SER A 53 2.42 10.61 -2.27
N GLY A 54 2.67 11.85 -1.85
CA GLY A 54 1.73 12.96 -2.02
C GLY A 54 0.57 12.93 -1.05
N GLY A 55 -0.21 14.00 -1.08
CA GLY A 55 -1.41 14.12 -0.27
C GLY A 55 -1.16 14.26 1.22
N GLU A 56 -2.19 13.93 1.98
CA GLU A 56 -2.16 14.04 3.45
C GLU A 56 -1.77 12.71 4.07
N TRP A 57 -0.47 12.42 4.03
CA TRP A 57 0.06 11.15 4.47
C TRP A 57 -0.35 10.76 5.89
N GLY A 58 -0.26 11.72 6.82
CA GLY A 58 -0.59 11.45 8.23
C GLY A 58 -2.03 11.04 8.43
N MET A 59 -2.94 11.73 7.75
CA MET A 59 -4.37 11.40 7.82
C MET A 59 -4.66 10.07 7.15
N PHE A 60 -4.04 9.82 6.01
CA PHE A 60 -4.20 8.56 5.30
C PHE A 60 -3.72 7.39 6.17
N ARG A 61 -2.55 7.54 6.81
CA ARG A 61 -1.99 6.50 7.67
C ARG A 61 -2.95 6.11 8.79
N LEU A 62 -3.52 7.11 9.46
CA LEU A 62 -4.48 6.85 10.53
C LEU A 62 -5.75 6.20 9.99
N ALA A 63 -6.23 6.68 8.85
CA ALA A 63 -7.48 6.19 8.29
C ALA A 63 -7.40 4.74 7.86
N VAL A 64 -6.27 4.30 7.28
CA VAL A 64 -6.18 2.89 6.88
C VAL A 64 -6.19 1.96 8.09
N GLU A 65 -5.68 2.41 9.23
CA GLU A 65 -5.74 1.61 10.44
C GLU A 65 -7.13 1.59 11.06
N GLU A 66 -7.87 2.68 10.96
CA GLU A 66 -9.14 2.83 11.66
C GLU A 66 -10.36 2.52 10.83
N GLU A 67 -10.29 2.73 9.52
CA GLU A 67 -11.49 2.68 8.66
C GLU A 67 -11.53 1.49 7.72
N THR A 68 -10.48 0.67 7.65
CA THR A 68 -10.55 -0.53 6.83
C THR A 68 -11.13 -1.69 7.63
N SER A 69 -11.66 -2.68 6.92
CA SER A 69 -12.31 -3.82 7.55
C SER A 69 -11.36 -4.93 7.98
N THR A 70 -10.06 -4.74 7.78
CA THR A 70 -9.07 -5.74 8.18
C THR A 70 -8.57 -5.50 9.61
N LEU A 71 -8.21 -6.60 10.29
CA LEU A 71 -7.55 -6.52 11.58
C LEU A 71 -6.02 -6.53 11.47
N LEU A 72 -5.50 -6.63 10.26
CA LEU A 72 -4.06 -6.60 10.04
C LEU A 72 -3.51 -5.20 10.31
N LYS A 73 -2.28 -5.16 10.74
CA LYS A 73 -1.61 -3.89 10.98
C LYS A 73 -1.04 -3.33 9.68
N PHE A 74 -0.98 -2.01 9.63
CA PHE A 74 -0.40 -1.31 8.50
C PHE A 74 0.91 -0.66 8.90
N ASP A 75 1.90 -0.73 8.03
CA ASP A 75 3.14 0.04 8.14
C ASP A 75 3.19 0.96 6.92
N VAL A 76 2.97 2.26 7.14
CA VAL A 76 2.83 3.22 6.05
C VAL A 76 4.04 4.14 6.01
N VAL A 77 4.81 4.06 4.95
CA VAL A 77 6.03 4.82 4.74
C VAL A 77 5.75 6.03 3.85
N ASN A 78 6.28 7.18 4.25
CA ASN A 78 6.15 8.41 3.47
C ASN A 78 7.32 8.50 2.48
N LEU A 79 7.05 8.24 1.21
CA LEU A 79 8.08 8.27 0.17
C LEU A 79 8.70 9.64 -0.04
N ASP A 80 7.96 10.69 0.29
CA ASP A 80 8.43 12.05 0.05
C ASP A 80 9.42 12.54 1.11
N LYS A 81 9.48 11.87 2.27
CA LYS A 81 10.29 12.37 3.38
C LYS A 81 11.19 11.33 4.04
N CYS A 82 10.74 10.09 4.13
CA CYS A 82 11.35 9.12 5.03
C CYS A 82 12.02 7.94 4.35
N ALA A 83 12.09 7.92 3.03
CA ALA A 83 12.59 6.76 2.32
C ALA A 83 14.10 6.84 2.10
N SER A 84 14.83 5.81 2.54
CA SER A 84 16.24 5.67 2.22
C SER A 84 16.39 5.18 0.77
N ASN A 85 17.58 5.33 0.21
CA ASN A 85 17.86 4.83 -1.13
C ASN A 85 17.67 3.32 -1.22
N GLU A 86 18.01 2.61 -0.14
CA GLU A 86 17.85 1.16 -0.08
C GLU A 86 16.38 0.77 -0.12
N LEU A 87 15.56 1.48 0.64
CA LEU A 87 14.13 1.21 0.67
C LEU A 87 13.48 1.53 -0.67
N LEU A 88 13.86 2.66 -1.29
CA LEU A 88 13.35 3.02 -2.60
C LEU A 88 13.66 1.95 -3.64
N ALA A 89 14.87 1.39 -3.60
CA ALA A 89 15.27 0.34 -4.52
C ALA A 89 14.41 -0.92 -4.33
N VAL A 90 14.13 -1.29 -3.07
CA VAL A 90 13.29 -2.44 -2.76
C VAL A 90 11.87 -2.21 -3.28
N ILE A 91 11.32 -1.04 -3.02
CA ILE A 91 9.96 -0.70 -3.45
C ILE A 91 9.86 -0.72 -4.97
N GLU A 92 10.85 -0.18 -5.65
CA GLU A 92 10.87 -0.16 -7.11
C GLU A 92 10.96 -1.56 -7.70
N ARG A 93 11.74 -2.45 -7.08
CA ARG A 93 11.94 -3.80 -7.58
C ARG A 93 10.75 -4.72 -7.27
N GLU A 94 10.17 -4.60 -6.07
CA GLU A 94 9.18 -5.55 -5.56
C GLU A 94 7.78 -4.98 -5.42
N GLY A 95 7.63 -3.66 -5.51
CA GLY A 95 6.38 -3.00 -5.21
C GLY A 95 5.27 -3.27 -6.21
N ILE A 96 4.05 -3.32 -5.70
CA ILE A 96 2.84 -3.45 -6.52
C ILE A 96 2.06 -2.16 -6.35
N VAL A 97 1.83 -1.44 -7.44
CA VAL A 97 1.08 -0.19 -7.39
C VAL A 97 -0.39 -0.52 -7.18
N LEU A 98 -0.94 -0.13 -6.04
CA LEU A 98 -2.36 -0.31 -5.76
C LEU A 98 -3.19 0.85 -6.29
N TYR A 99 -2.63 2.04 -6.29
CA TYR A 99 -3.32 3.23 -6.73
C TYR A 99 -2.31 4.26 -7.22
N GLU A 100 -2.65 4.91 -8.30
CA GLU A 100 -1.85 6.01 -8.82
C GLU A 100 -2.80 7.05 -9.41
N LYS A 101 -2.68 8.28 -8.93
CA LYS A 101 -3.53 9.37 -9.40
C LYS A 101 -3.16 9.72 -10.83
N ILE A 102 -4.17 9.80 -11.67
CA ILE A 102 -4.01 10.21 -13.06
C ILE A 102 -4.41 11.67 -13.14
N TRP A 103 -3.48 12.50 -13.64
CA TRP A 103 -3.69 13.95 -13.74
C TRP A 103 -4.49 14.34 -14.98
#